data_b25a122608d59ab243a6f0851204249a
#
_entry.id   b25a122608d59ab243a6f0851204249a
#
_cell.length_a   1.000
_cell.length_b   1.000
_cell.length_c   1.000
_cell.angle_alpha   90.00
_cell.angle_beta   90.00
_cell.angle_gamma   90.00
#
_symmetry.space_group_name_H-M   'P 1'
#
loop_
_entity.id
_entity.type
_entity.pdbx_description
1 polymer ?
#
loop_
_entity_poly.entity_id
_entity_poly.type
_entity_poly.pdbx_seq_one_letter_code
_entity_poly.pdbx_strand_id
1 'polypeptide(L)'
;MKHLRLLCAAGLLAMGAGNAAAQILIGQTAGITGPVAASMNETIQGAQLVIDSVNAQGGVNGEPIELVRMDDAFDVKRAGDNARVLIEERKVVALFMSRGTPHTQAILPWLDKHGVPLIGPSTGAMVLHKPVQKHVFNVRSTYQREAEKAVQHLHTVGIDRIAVVHAADSFGKDGLEGANTGFAKAKIQPVAVVPADRDKPDYTSILPALAKANPQAVIWIGSADAVAEGVKGLRAAGSAAQVVTLSNNASSGFIKQLGKASGGVIVTQVFPSERATAQPMVKEALTLARAKGQNELSPQMLEGFASAKVLVEALRRAGPKPTRAKIVAALDGLRNYDLGGGLDINYSATDHSGIDFADLSIISDGRFKR
;
A
#
# COMPACT_ATOMS: atom_id res chain seq x y z
N MET A 1 -49.86 -49.10 -34.66
CA MET A 1 -48.93 -48.93 -33.55
C MET A 1 -47.63 -48.25 -34.00
N LYS A 2 -47.67 -46.97 -34.46
CA LYS A 2 -46.47 -46.23 -34.94
C LYS A 2 -46.54 -44.73 -34.61
N HIS A 3 -47.19 -44.29 -33.54
CA HIS A 3 -47.29 -42.82 -33.21
C HIS A 3 -47.06 -42.54 -31.71
N LEU A 4 -46.21 -43.29 -31.00
CA LEU A 4 -45.96 -43.05 -29.57
C LEU A 4 -44.44 -42.99 -29.22
N ARG A 5 -43.60 -42.42 -30.08
CA ARG A 5 -42.14 -42.30 -29.80
C ARG A 5 -41.56 -40.92 -30.10
N LEU A 6 -42.35 -39.88 -30.23
CA LEU A 6 -41.82 -38.51 -30.61
C LEU A 6 -42.07 -37.43 -29.57
N LEU A 7 -42.37 -37.72 -28.32
CA LEU A 7 -42.69 -36.73 -27.28
C LEU A 7 -41.74 -36.70 -26.08
N CYS A 8 -40.61 -37.43 -26.11
CA CYS A 8 -39.64 -37.46 -24.99
C CYS A 8 -38.30 -36.82 -25.30
N ALA A 9 -38.09 -36.13 -26.45
CA ALA A 9 -36.80 -35.52 -26.82
C ALA A 9 -36.75 -33.98 -26.65
N ALA A 10 -37.86 -33.34 -26.24
CA ALA A 10 -37.91 -31.86 -26.12
C ALA A 10 -37.70 -31.30 -24.69
N GLY A 11 -37.46 -32.17 -23.69
CA GLY A 11 -37.41 -31.79 -22.27
C GLY A 11 -36.06 -31.60 -21.64
N LEU A 12 -34.92 -31.78 -22.37
CA LEU A 12 -33.56 -31.83 -21.80
C LEU A 12 -32.60 -30.72 -22.26
N LEU A 13 -33.08 -29.72 -22.96
CA LEU A 13 -32.26 -28.61 -23.46
C LEU A 13 -32.45 -27.27 -22.72
N ALA A 14 -33.13 -27.23 -21.59
CA ALA A 14 -33.41 -26.02 -20.85
C ALA A 14 -32.61 -25.89 -19.50
N MET A 15 -31.56 -26.69 -19.28
CA MET A 15 -30.75 -26.60 -18.06
C MET A 15 -29.28 -26.28 -18.39
N GLY A 16 -29.01 -25.17 -19.04
CA GLY A 16 -27.64 -24.77 -19.37
C GLY A 16 -27.40 -23.29 -19.52
N ALA A 17 -28.39 -22.44 -19.22
CA ALA A 17 -28.10 -21.03 -19.02
C ALA A 17 -27.55 -20.83 -17.59
N GLY A 18 -26.31 -21.26 -17.37
CA GLY A 18 -25.56 -20.83 -16.21
C GLY A 18 -25.63 -19.30 -16.21
N ASN A 19 -26.30 -18.71 -15.22
CA ASN A 19 -26.19 -17.28 -14.96
C ASN A 19 -24.70 -17.00 -14.83
N ALA A 20 -24.07 -16.44 -15.88
CA ALA A 20 -22.80 -15.77 -15.73
C ALA A 20 -23.07 -14.64 -14.73
N ALA A 21 -22.76 -14.89 -13.45
CA ALA A 21 -22.91 -13.88 -12.42
C ALA A 21 -22.14 -12.65 -12.90
N ALA A 22 -22.78 -11.50 -12.92
CA ALA A 22 -22.14 -10.26 -13.30
C ALA A 22 -20.94 -10.06 -12.36
N GLN A 23 -19.75 -9.85 -12.93
CA GLN A 23 -18.54 -9.64 -12.13
C GLN A 23 -18.43 -8.18 -11.72
N ILE A 24 -17.96 -7.92 -10.50
CA ILE A 24 -17.62 -6.58 -10.05
C ILE A 24 -16.19 -6.30 -10.51
N LEU A 25 -16.04 -5.47 -11.56
CA LEU A 25 -14.73 -5.13 -12.12
C LEU A 25 -14.08 -4.01 -11.32
N ILE A 26 -12.94 -4.31 -10.70
CA ILE A 26 -12.10 -3.37 -9.95
C ILE A 26 -10.79 -3.19 -10.69
N GLY A 27 -10.40 -1.95 -10.98
CA GLY A 27 -9.18 -1.64 -11.70
C GLY A 27 -7.98 -1.45 -10.78
N GLN A 28 -6.81 -1.92 -11.19
CA GLN A 28 -5.56 -1.64 -10.52
C GLN A 28 -4.48 -1.26 -11.53
N THR A 29 -3.82 -0.09 -11.30
CA THR A 29 -2.55 0.25 -11.94
C THR A 29 -1.49 0.41 -10.85
N ALA A 30 -0.39 -0.30 -10.99
CA ALA A 30 0.71 -0.28 -10.03
C ALA A 30 1.99 -0.86 -10.66
N GLY A 31 3.15 -0.56 -10.08
CA GLY A 31 4.44 -1.12 -10.49
C GLY A 31 4.55 -2.61 -10.14
N ILE A 32 3.92 -3.47 -10.94
CA ILE A 32 3.99 -4.93 -10.83
C ILE A 32 5.38 -5.41 -11.27
N THR A 33 5.99 -4.69 -12.20
CA THR A 33 7.41 -4.77 -12.55
C THR A 33 8.15 -3.50 -12.14
N GLY A 34 9.49 -3.49 -12.27
CA GLY A 34 10.32 -2.32 -11.95
C GLY A 34 10.70 -2.19 -10.46
N PRO A 35 11.14 -1.00 -10.02
CA PRO A 35 11.87 -0.81 -8.75
C PRO A 35 11.03 -1.03 -7.48
N VAL A 36 9.71 -1.13 -7.58
CA VAL A 36 8.81 -1.38 -6.44
C VAL A 36 8.13 -2.76 -6.52
N ALA A 37 8.45 -3.56 -7.52
CA ALA A 37 7.79 -4.83 -7.82
C ALA A 37 7.76 -5.78 -6.61
N ALA A 38 8.87 -5.91 -5.89
CA ALA A 38 8.96 -6.82 -4.77
C ALA A 38 7.91 -6.50 -3.69
N SER A 39 7.84 -5.23 -3.25
CA SER A 39 6.87 -4.80 -2.25
C SER A 39 5.44 -4.78 -2.79
N MET A 40 5.25 -4.34 -4.05
CA MET A 40 3.90 -4.28 -4.63
C MET A 40 3.28 -5.66 -4.82
N ASN A 41 4.06 -6.65 -5.24
CA ASN A 41 3.57 -8.03 -5.37
C ASN A 41 3.18 -8.63 -4.02
N GLU A 42 3.91 -8.34 -2.93
CA GLU A 42 3.49 -8.75 -1.58
C GLU A 42 2.17 -8.06 -1.17
N THR A 43 2.01 -6.77 -1.47
CA THR A 43 0.76 -6.04 -1.22
C THR A 43 -0.41 -6.66 -1.99
N ILE A 44 -0.21 -6.97 -3.28
CA ILE A 44 -1.22 -7.66 -4.10
C ILE A 44 -1.57 -9.04 -3.52
N GLN A 45 -0.58 -9.80 -3.08
CA GLN A 45 -0.82 -11.11 -2.43
C GLN A 45 -1.71 -10.98 -1.21
N GLY A 46 -1.45 -9.99 -0.34
CA GLY A 46 -2.28 -9.74 0.83
C GLY A 46 -3.73 -9.39 0.48
N ALA A 47 -3.93 -8.54 -0.52
CA ALA A 47 -5.27 -8.20 -1.01
C ALA A 47 -5.99 -9.41 -1.61
N GLN A 48 -5.26 -10.24 -2.35
CA GLN A 48 -5.80 -11.43 -2.99
C GLN A 48 -6.31 -12.48 -1.98
N LEU A 49 -5.73 -12.54 -0.76
CA LEU A 49 -6.23 -13.42 0.30
C LEU A 49 -7.70 -13.12 0.64
N VAL A 50 -8.04 -11.84 0.77
CA VAL A 50 -9.42 -11.40 1.07
C VAL A 50 -10.34 -11.64 -0.11
N ILE A 51 -9.93 -11.21 -1.30
CA ILE A 51 -10.75 -11.29 -2.53
C ILE A 51 -11.08 -12.75 -2.85
N ASP A 52 -10.09 -13.64 -2.81
CA ASP A 52 -10.31 -15.06 -3.08
C ASP A 52 -11.20 -15.72 -2.03
N SER A 53 -11.03 -15.36 -0.75
CA SER A 53 -11.89 -15.85 0.33
C SER A 53 -13.34 -15.45 0.12
N VAL A 54 -13.58 -14.19 -0.26
CA VAL A 54 -14.93 -13.67 -0.54
C VAL A 54 -15.53 -14.33 -1.78
N ASN A 55 -14.74 -14.45 -2.85
CA ASN A 55 -15.19 -15.09 -4.09
C ASN A 55 -15.53 -16.58 -3.89
N ALA A 56 -14.75 -17.29 -3.07
CA ALA A 56 -15.05 -18.69 -2.71
C ALA A 56 -16.36 -18.86 -1.93
N GLN A 57 -16.83 -17.79 -1.28
CA GLN A 57 -18.11 -17.74 -0.56
C GLN A 57 -19.27 -17.22 -1.42
N GLY A 58 -19.08 -17.09 -2.73
CA GLY A 58 -20.10 -16.61 -3.67
C GLY A 58 -20.02 -15.12 -4.02
N GLY A 59 -18.92 -14.45 -3.65
CA GLY A 59 -18.68 -13.04 -3.95
C GLY A 59 -19.37 -12.07 -3.02
N VAL A 60 -19.47 -10.82 -3.43
CA VAL A 60 -20.17 -9.76 -2.71
C VAL A 60 -21.59 -9.65 -3.27
N ASN A 61 -22.61 -9.85 -2.42
CA ASN A 61 -24.01 -9.86 -2.84
C ASN A 61 -24.31 -10.82 -4.02
N GLY A 62 -23.57 -11.93 -4.12
CA GLY A 62 -23.71 -12.92 -5.18
C GLY A 62 -22.88 -12.62 -6.44
N GLU A 63 -22.07 -11.58 -6.44
CA GLU A 63 -21.25 -11.14 -7.56
C GLU A 63 -19.74 -11.28 -7.22
N PRO A 64 -18.94 -12.07 -7.96
CA PRO A 64 -17.52 -12.18 -7.70
C PRO A 64 -16.77 -10.89 -8.06
N ILE A 65 -15.70 -10.60 -7.31
CA ILE A 65 -14.78 -9.48 -7.58
C ILE A 65 -13.71 -9.94 -8.57
N GLU A 66 -13.54 -9.19 -9.65
CA GLU A 66 -12.43 -9.35 -10.59
C GLU A 66 -11.48 -8.15 -10.53
N LEU A 67 -10.19 -8.38 -10.24
CA LEU A 67 -9.15 -7.36 -10.34
C LEU A 67 -8.57 -7.30 -11.76
N VAL A 68 -8.92 -6.24 -12.48
CA VAL A 68 -8.33 -5.91 -13.78
C VAL A 68 -7.03 -5.15 -13.56
N ARG A 69 -5.89 -5.83 -13.68
CA ARG A 69 -4.57 -5.26 -13.40
C ARG A 69 -3.87 -4.78 -14.65
N MET A 70 -3.24 -3.62 -14.56
CA MET A 70 -2.36 -3.07 -15.58
C MET A 70 -1.05 -2.65 -14.92
N ASP A 71 0.07 -3.15 -15.44
CA ASP A 71 1.40 -2.80 -14.96
C ASP A 71 1.80 -1.42 -15.47
N ASP A 72 2.11 -0.51 -14.58
CA ASP A 72 2.69 0.79 -14.94
C ASP A 72 4.23 0.80 -14.91
N ALA A 73 4.85 -0.32 -14.53
CA ALA A 73 6.30 -0.44 -14.37
C ALA A 73 6.93 0.69 -13.54
N PHE A 74 6.13 1.29 -12.66
CA PHE A 74 6.47 2.46 -11.86
C PHE A 74 6.77 3.72 -12.67
N ASP A 75 6.13 3.87 -13.83
CA ASP A 75 6.14 5.07 -14.67
C ASP A 75 4.89 5.91 -14.43
N VAL A 76 5.09 7.20 -14.10
CA VAL A 76 4.01 8.14 -13.72
C VAL A 76 3.01 8.35 -14.86
N LYS A 77 3.51 8.52 -16.09
CA LYS A 77 2.65 8.74 -17.26
C LYS A 77 1.81 7.50 -17.53
N ARG A 78 2.45 6.32 -17.50
CA ARG A 78 1.77 5.04 -17.72
C ARG A 78 0.69 4.77 -16.66
N ALA A 79 0.92 5.16 -15.39
CA ALA A 79 -0.10 5.06 -14.35
C ALA A 79 -1.37 5.87 -14.70
N GLY A 80 -1.21 7.10 -15.19
CA GLY A 80 -2.33 7.93 -15.68
C GLY A 80 -3.02 7.33 -16.92
N ASP A 81 -2.26 6.85 -17.90
CA ASP A 81 -2.78 6.22 -19.11
C ASP A 81 -3.56 4.92 -18.79
N ASN A 82 -3.01 4.08 -17.91
CA ASN A 82 -3.68 2.86 -17.42
C ASN A 82 -4.99 3.20 -16.70
N ALA A 83 -5.00 4.23 -15.84
CA ALA A 83 -6.22 4.66 -15.17
C ALA A 83 -7.31 5.05 -16.17
N ARG A 84 -6.96 5.80 -17.23
CA ARG A 84 -7.88 6.13 -18.30
C ARG A 84 -8.48 4.87 -18.95
N VAL A 85 -7.65 3.92 -19.35
CA VAL A 85 -8.08 2.66 -19.97
C VAL A 85 -9.00 1.87 -19.04
N LEU A 86 -8.61 1.71 -17.77
CA LEU A 86 -9.43 1.00 -16.78
C LEU A 86 -10.80 1.65 -16.60
N ILE A 87 -10.85 2.99 -16.55
CA ILE A 87 -12.07 3.75 -16.30
C ILE A 87 -12.96 3.86 -17.54
N GLU A 88 -12.38 4.24 -18.69
CA GLU A 88 -13.12 4.58 -19.90
C GLU A 88 -13.40 3.37 -20.79
N GLU A 89 -12.47 2.40 -20.86
CA GLU A 89 -12.60 1.25 -21.75
C GLU A 89 -13.06 -0.02 -21.01
N ARG A 90 -12.41 -0.34 -19.86
CA ARG A 90 -12.77 -1.51 -19.06
C ARG A 90 -13.97 -1.28 -18.13
N LYS A 91 -14.42 -0.02 -17.98
CA LYS A 91 -15.62 0.36 -17.21
C LYS A 91 -15.61 -0.11 -15.76
N VAL A 92 -14.44 -0.15 -15.13
CA VAL A 92 -14.32 -0.54 -13.71
C VAL A 92 -15.15 0.39 -12.82
N VAL A 93 -15.68 -0.17 -11.72
CA VAL A 93 -16.52 0.58 -10.78
C VAL A 93 -15.72 1.29 -9.69
N ALA A 94 -14.49 0.85 -9.44
CA ALA A 94 -13.53 1.49 -8.55
C ALA A 94 -12.11 1.23 -9.05
N LEU A 95 -11.16 2.09 -8.67
CA LEU A 95 -9.74 1.77 -8.69
C LEU A 95 -9.29 1.33 -7.29
N PHE A 96 -8.25 0.51 -7.24
CA PHE A 96 -7.77 -0.11 -6.02
C PHE A 96 -6.24 -0.15 -5.98
N MET A 97 -5.66 0.33 -4.87
CA MET A 97 -4.24 0.17 -4.54
C MET A 97 -3.27 0.64 -5.64
N SER A 98 -3.40 1.88 -6.12
CA SER A 98 -2.32 2.53 -6.88
C SER A 98 -1.05 2.64 -6.02
N ARG A 99 0.13 2.64 -6.63
CA ARG A 99 1.41 2.72 -5.91
C ARG A 99 2.19 3.98 -6.27
N GLY A 100 2.68 4.69 -5.24
CA GLY A 100 3.53 5.87 -5.38
C GLY A 100 2.76 7.18 -5.47
N THR A 101 3.31 8.26 -4.85
CA THR A 101 2.63 9.56 -4.76
C THR A 101 2.46 10.24 -6.12
N PRO A 102 3.53 10.45 -6.94
CA PRO A 102 3.35 11.05 -8.27
C PRO A 102 2.43 10.23 -9.19
N HIS A 103 2.48 8.90 -9.10
CA HIS A 103 1.63 8.00 -9.87
C HIS A 103 0.16 8.17 -9.50
N THR A 104 -0.14 8.21 -8.20
CA THR A 104 -1.50 8.43 -7.71
C THR A 104 -1.99 9.83 -8.07
N GLN A 105 -1.13 10.86 -8.00
CA GLN A 105 -1.48 12.20 -8.47
C GLN A 105 -1.84 12.24 -9.96
N ALA A 106 -1.15 11.46 -10.81
CA ALA A 106 -1.49 11.37 -12.24
C ALA A 106 -2.84 10.69 -12.50
N ILE A 107 -3.36 9.94 -11.54
CA ILE A 107 -4.67 9.28 -11.61
C ILE A 107 -5.82 10.21 -11.19
N LEU A 108 -5.58 11.17 -10.25
CA LEU A 108 -6.63 12.01 -9.66
C LEU A 108 -7.58 12.67 -10.68
N PRO A 109 -7.10 13.28 -11.78
CA PRO A 109 -8.00 13.91 -12.75
C PRO A 109 -9.01 12.94 -13.37
N TRP A 110 -8.63 11.67 -13.52
CA TRP A 110 -9.52 10.63 -14.07
C TRP A 110 -10.58 10.21 -13.05
N LEU A 111 -10.22 10.16 -11.76
CA LEU A 111 -11.18 9.88 -10.67
C LEU A 111 -12.27 10.95 -10.65
N ASP A 112 -11.87 12.23 -10.64
CA ASP A 112 -12.79 13.36 -10.54
C ASP A 112 -13.68 13.48 -11.77
N LYS A 113 -13.11 13.35 -12.97
CA LYS A 113 -13.86 13.41 -14.23
C LYS A 113 -14.96 12.36 -14.32
N HIS A 114 -14.74 11.18 -13.77
CA HIS A 114 -15.63 10.02 -13.94
C HIS A 114 -16.33 9.57 -12.66
N GLY A 115 -16.09 10.24 -11.52
CA GLY A 115 -16.67 9.87 -10.23
C GLY A 115 -16.25 8.49 -9.75
N VAL A 116 -15.00 8.07 -10.03
CA VAL A 116 -14.49 6.73 -9.70
C VAL A 116 -13.78 6.78 -8.35
N PRO A 117 -14.19 5.99 -7.34
CA PRO A 117 -13.43 5.91 -6.11
C PRO A 117 -12.12 5.15 -6.29
N LEU A 118 -11.04 5.65 -5.69
CA LEU A 118 -9.78 4.95 -5.46
C LEU A 118 -9.72 4.53 -3.99
N ILE A 119 -9.63 3.24 -3.73
CA ILE A 119 -9.65 2.67 -2.39
C ILE A 119 -8.25 2.16 -2.04
N GLY A 120 -7.74 2.57 -0.88
CA GLY A 120 -6.49 2.10 -0.31
C GLY A 120 -5.25 2.35 -1.19
N PRO A 121 -5.01 3.57 -1.70
CA PRO A 121 -3.76 3.82 -2.41
C PRO A 121 -2.57 3.44 -1.53
N SER A 122 -1.60 2.70 -2.08
CA SER A 122 -0.38 2.31 -1.37
C SER A 122 0.62 3.47 -1.38
N THR A 123 0.20 4.57 -0.79
CA THR A 123 0.96 5.79 -0.53
C THR A 123 0.28 6.58 0.58
N GLY A 124 1.06 7.12 1.51
CA GLY A 124 0.55 7.88 2.66
C GLY A 124 0.78 9.39 2.54
N ALA A 125 0.89 9.94 1.33
CA ALA A 125 1.21 11.35 1.15
C ALA A 125 0.02 12.26 1.49
N MET A 126 0.27 13.36 2.21
CA MET A 126 -0.73 14.30 2.67
C MET A 126 -1.59 14.91 1.57
N VAL A 127 -1.07 15.01 0.35
CA VAL A 127 -1.84 15.49 -0.81
C VAL A 127 -3.09 14.63 -1.11
N LEU A 128 -3.13 13.40 -0.63
CA LEU A 128 -4.29 12.50 -0.75
C LEU A 128 -5.24 12.58 0.46
N HIS A 129 -4.87 13.36 1.49
CA HIS A 129 -5.64 13.52 2.72
C HIS A 129 -6.16 14.95 2.88
N LYS A 130 -5.33 15.96 2.59
CA LYS A 130 -5.66 17.39 2.78
C LYS A 130 -5.13 18.23 1.62
N PRO A 131 -6.02 19.03 0.94
CA PRO A 131 -7.48 18.99 1.11
C PRO A 131 -8.06 17.61 0.79
N VAL A 132 -9.24 17.29 1.32
CA VAL A 132 -9.90 16.00 1.08
C VAL A 132 -10.06 15.78 -0.43
N GLN A 133 -9.53 14.67 -0.92
CA GLN A 133 -9.74 14.22 -2.29
C GLN A 133 -11.06 13.45 -2.34
N LYS A 134 -12.07 14.01 -2.99
CA LYS A 134 -13.45 13.50 -2.99
C LYS A 134 -13.58 12.01 -3.32
N HIS A 135 -12.71 11.52 -4.16
CA HIS A 135 -12.77 10.14 -4.67
C HIS A 135 -11.61 9.25 -4.18
N VAL A 136 -10.81 9.72 -3.20
CA VAL A 136 -9.71 8.90 -2.64
C VAL A 136 -10.03 8.55 -1.19
N PHE A 137 -9.97 7.25 -0.87
CA PHE A 137 -10.24 6.72 0.47
C PHE A 137 -9.00 5.99 0.97
N ASN A 138 -8.28 6.61 1.89
CA ASN A 138 -7.02 6.13 2.41
C ASN A 138 -7.26 5.07 3.49
N VAL A 139 -6.40 4.05 3.58
CA VAL A 139 -6.51 2.99 4.59
C VAL A 139 -5.33 3.03 5.56
N ARG A 140 -4.13 3.27 5.06
CA ARG A 140 -2.89 3.34 5.85
C ARG A 140 -2.66 4.73 6.47
N SER A 141 -1.74 4.81 7.42
CA SER A 141 -1.25 6.07 8.00
C SER A 141 -0.41 6.87 6.99
N THR A 142 -0.17 8.15 7.32
CA THR A 142 0.57 9.09 6.47
C THR A 142 2.08 8.93 6.57
N TYR A 143 2.82 9.26 5.49
CA TYR A 143 4.28 9.32 5.50
C TYR A 143 4.81 10.37 6.47
N GLN A 144 4.09 11.47 6.65
CA GLN A 144 4.48 12.49 7.63
C GLN A 144 4.46 11.92 9.04
N ARG A 145 3.41 11.15 9.39
CA ARG A 145 3.31 10.47 10.69
C ARG A 145 4.44 9.47 10.92
N GLU A 146 4.80 8.72 9.87
CA GLU A 146 5.90 7.75 9.92
C GLU A 146 7.26 8.44 10.15
N ALA A 147 7.57 9.46 9.35
CA ALA A 147 8.85 10.18 9.43
C ALA A 147 8.99 10.96 10.74
N GLU A 148 7.90 11.57 11.23
CA GLU A 148 7.85 12.18 12.56
C GLU A 148 8.18 11.15 13.64
N LYS A 149 7.54 9.97 13.61
CA LYS A 149 7.78 8.87 14.55
C LYS A 149 9.23 8.39 14.50
N ALA A 150 9.84 8.33 13.30
CA ALA A 150 11.23 7.95 13.14
C ALA A 150 12.18 8.92 13.85
N VAL A 151 12.01 10.24 13.67
CA VAL A 151 12.80 11.25 14.37
C VAL A 151 12.60 11.17 15.87
N GLN A 152 11.36 11.08 16.34
CA GLN A 152 11.04 10.97 17.77
C GLN A 152 11.69 9.75 18.41
N HIS A 153 11.66 8.60 17.73
CA HIS A 153 12.30 7.39 18.22
C HIS A 153 13.81 7.56 18.35
N LEU A 154 14.47 8.04 17.30
CA LEU A 154 15.92 8.26 17.29
C LEU A 154 16.33 9.21 18.42
N HIS A 155 15.62 10.32 18.61
CA HIS A 155 15.84 11.27 19.69
C HIS A 155 15.68 10.60 21.08
N THR A 156 14.62 9.82 21.25
CA THR A 156 14.33 9.12 22.53
C THR A 156 15.45 8.17 22.93
N VAL A 157 16.14 7.54 21.97
CA VAL A 157 17.28 6.66 22.25
C VAL A 157 18.64 7.39 22.22
N GLY A 158 18.64 8.73 22.24
CA GLY A 158 19.85 9.56 22.34
C GLY A 158 20.59 9.78 21.02
N ILE A 159 19.92 9.59 19.89
CA ILE A 159 20.48 9.83 18.54
C ILE A 159 19.95 11.15 18.03
N ASP A 160 20.74 12.22 18.09
CA ASP A 160 20.37 13.57 17.72
C ASP A 160 21.02 14.08 16.43
N ARG A 161 22.17 13.51 16.01
CA ARG A 161 22.80 13.86 14.73
C ARG A 161 22.21 13.00 13.63
N ILE A 162 21.08 13.48 13.09
CA ILE A 162 20.26 12.77 12.10
C ILE A 162 20.42 13.48 10.75
N ALA A 163 20.77 12.75 9.70
CA ALA A 163 20.66 13.21 8.31
C ALA A 163 19.40 12.68 7.67
N VAL A 164 18.88 13.41 6.67
CA VAL A 164 17.76 12.96 5.84
C VAL A 164 18.20 12.88 4.39
N VAL A 165 18.01 11.73 3.76
CA VAL A 165 18.07 11.56 2.30
C VAL A 165 16.65 11.33 1.81
N HIS A 166 16.19 12.10 0.82
CA HIS A 166 14.82 11.98 0.35
C HIS A 166 14.73 12.06 -1.18
N ALA A 167 13.78 11.34 -1.76
CA ALA A 167 13.46 11.47 -3.18
C ALA A 167 13.09 12.93 -3.51
N ALA A 168 13.55 13.45 -4.65
CA ALA A 168 13.35 14.86 -5.03
C ALA A 168 11.95 15.16 -5.59
N ASP A 169 10.97 14.29 -5.36
CA ASP A 169 9.59 14.38 -5.82
C ASP A 169 8.58 14.60 -4.69
N SER A 170 7.28 14.53 -5.00
CA SER A 170 6.20 14.76 -4.02
C SER A 170 6.20 13.74 -2.88
N PHE A 171 6.64 12.49 -3.10
CA PHE A 171 6.77 11.49 -2.05
C PHE A 171 7.87 11.86 -1.04
N GLY A 172 9.09 12.13 -1.56
CA GLY A 172 10.21 12.44 -0.69
C GLY A 172 10.05 13.76 0.05
N LYS A 173 9.44 14.77 -0.60
CA LYS A 173 9.10 16.05 0.04
C LYS A 173 8.08 15.88 1.16
N ASP A 174 7.05 15.07 0.95
CA ASP A 174 6.03 14.80 1.98
C ASP A 174 6.64 14.10 3.22
N GLY A 175 7.50 13.10 3.00
CA GLY A 175 8.21 12.45 4.10
C GLY A 175 9.17 13.40 4.83
N LEU A 176 9.85 14.30 4.11
CA LEU A 176 10.71 15.34 4.70
C LEU A 176 9.91 16.29 5.60
N GLU A 177 8.69 16.69 5.22
CA GLU A 177 7.82 17.53 6.08
C GLU A 177 7.49 16.81 7.39
N GLY A 178 7.24 15.50 7.35
CA GLY A 178 7.06 14.71 8.56
C GLY A 178 8.32 14.68 9.44
N ALA A 179 9.49 14.49 8.83
CA ALA A 179 10.76 14.54 9.55
C ALA A 179 11.00 15.93 10.17
N ASN A 180 10.70 17.02 9.45
CA ASN A 180 10.79 18.40 9.95
C ASN A 180 9.88 18.63 11.17
N THR A 181 8.67 18.08 11.14
CA THR A 181 7.77 18.09 12.29
C THR A 181 8.39 17.37 13.49
N GLY A 182 9.00 16.21 13.26
CA GLY A 182 9.72 15.46 14.29
C GLY A 182 10.90 16.23 14.87
N PHE A 183 11.73 16.84 14.02
CA PHE A 183 12.86 17.68 14.44
C PHE A 183 12.40 18.89 15.28
N ALA A 184 11.33 19.55 14.85
CA ALA A 184 10.77 20.68 15.61
C ALA A 184 10.29 20.27 17.00
N LYS A 185 9.60 19.12 17.13
CA LYS A 185 9.14 18.57 18.42
C LYS A 185 10.29 18.16 19.32
N ALA A 186 11.33 17.56 18.76
CA ALA A 186 12.55 17.18 19.47
C ALA A 186 13.47 18.37 19.78
N LYS A 187 13.23 19.55 19.19
CA LYS A 187 14.08 20.76 19.29
C LYS A 187 15.52 20.53 18.83
N ILE A 188 15.70 19.68 17.80
CA ILE A 188 16.96 19.42 17.14
C ILE A 188 16.86 19.82 15.66
N GLN A 189 18.00 19.82 14.95
CA GLN A 189 18.07 20.12 13.53
C GLN A 189 18.74 18.95 12.79
N PRO A 190 18.35 18.66 11.53
CA PRO A 190 19.06 17.66 10.75
C PRO A 190 20.51 18.14 10.48
N VAL A 191 21.47 17.23 10.57
CA VAL A 191 22.89 17.56 10.26
C VAL A 191 23.15 17.64 8.76
N ALA A 192 22.28 17.03 7.94
CA ALA A 192 22.25 17.17 6.49
C ALA A 192 20.87 16.82 5.95
N VAL A 193 20.46 17.49 4.88
CA VAL A 193 19.28 17.14 4.07
C VAL A 193 19.74 17.02 2.63
N VAL A 194 19.62 15.83 2.06
CA VAL A 194 20.16 15.51 0.74
C VAL A 194 19.02 15.03 -0.18
N PRO A 195 18.62 15.83 -1.18
CA PRO A 195 17.68 15.36 -2.19
C PRO A 195 18.39 14.36 -3.13
N ALA A 196 17.67 13.32 -3.52
CA ALA A 196 18.16 12.28 -4.42
C ALA A 196 17.18 12.09 -5.58
N ASP A 197 17.65 11.84 -6.78
CA ASP A 197 16.79 11.38 -7.86
C ASP A 197 16.13 10.06 -7.46
N ARG A 198 14.83 9.90 -7.77
CA ARG A 198 14.08 8.72 -7.36
C ARG A 198 14.59 7.44 -8.02
N ASP A 199 14.89 7.52 -9.32
CA ASP A 199 15.16 6.37 -10.16
C ASP A 199 16.66 6.12 -10.35
N LYS A 200 17.46 7.19 -10.26
CA LYS A 200 18.91 7.16 -10.46
C LYS A 200 19.64 8.04 -9.44
N PRO A 201 19.63 7.67 -8.14
CA PRO A 201 20.35 8.43 -7.13
C PRO A 201 21.85 8.51 -7.44
N ASP A 202 22.40 9.69 -7.34
CA ASP A 202 23.86 9.88 -7.48
C ASP A 202 24.57 9.61 -6.15
N TYR A 203 24.92 8.35 -5.93
CA TYR A 203 25.64 7.94 -4.72
C TYR A 203 27.04 8.53 -4.61
N THR A 204 27.63 8.99 -5.74
CA THR A 204 28.96 9.61 -5.73
C THR A 204 28.95 11.01 -5.10
N SER A 205 27.78 11.64 -5.02
CA SER A 205 27.57 12.91 -4.30
C SER A 205 26.92 12.68 -2.92
N ILE A 206 25.96 11.75 -2.81
CA ILE A 206 25.19 11.49 -1.57
C ILE A 206 26.12 10.95 -0.48
N LEU A 207 26.92 9.90 -0.76
CA LEU A 207 27.74 9.26 0.27
C LEU A 207 28.82 10.17 0.84
N PRO A 208 29.59 10.96 0.06
CA PRO A 208 30.52 11.95 0.60
C PRO A 208 29.84 13.05 1.41
N ALA A 209 28.65 13.52 1.01
CA ALA A 209 27.89 14.50 1.78
C ALA A 209 27.50 13.95 3.18
N LEU A 210 27.04 12.70 3.25
CA LEU A 210 26.76 12.02 4.51
C LEU A 210 28.04 11.81 5.33
N ALA A 211 29.14 11.38 4.71
CA ALA A 211 30.41 11.19 5.41
C ALA A 211 30.89 12.50 6.05
N LYS A 212 30.80 13.63 5.32
CA LYS A 212 31.14 14.97 5.83
C LYS A 212 30.25 15.39 7.00
N ALA A 213 28.94 15.11 6.93
CA ALA A 213 27.98 15.43 8.00
C ALA A 213 28.15 14.53 9.24
N ASN A 214 28.78 13.37 9.09
CA ASN A 214 29.04 12.38 10.14
C ASN A 214 27.80 12.11 11.01
N PRO A 215 26.65 11.67 10.43
CA PRO A 215 25.43 11.45 11.17
C PRO A 215 25.53 10.18 12.05
N GLN A 216 24.79 10.17 13.17
CA GLN A 216 24.54 8.96 13.94
C GLN A 216 23.44 8.10 13.30
N ALA A 217 22.48 8.77 12.62
CA ALA A 217 21.44 8.10 11.88
C ALA A 217 21.14 8.80 10.55
N VAL A 218 20.62 8.02 9.60
CA VAL A 218 20.13 8.50 8.31
C VAL A 218 18.68 8.05 8.16
N ILE A 219 17.74 9.00 8.05
CA ILE A 219 16.37 8.71 7.59
C ILE A 219 16.41 8.76 6.07
N TRP A 220 16.19 7.60 5.42
CA TRP A 220 16.25 7.47 3.97
C TRP A 220 14.85 7.26 3.39
N ILE A 221 14.31 8.28 2.75
CA ILE A 221 12.97 8.33 2.14
C ILE A 221 13.12 8.10 0.64
N GLY A 222 13.03 6.85 0.20
CA GLY A 222 13.29 6.43 -1.18
C GLY A 222 12.59 5.13 -1.56
N SER A 223 12.74 4.72 -2.82
CA SER A 223 12.34 3.38 -3.28
C SER A 223 13.21 2.29 -2.65
N ALA A 224 12.74 1.05 -2.70
CA ALA A 224 13.47 -0.07 -2.11
C ALA A 224 14.89 -0.21 -2.69
N ASP A 225 15.02 -0.12 -4.01
CA ASP A 225 16.31 -0.20 -4.70
C ASP A 225 17.25 0.93 -4.26
N ALA A 226 16.74 2.18 -4.27
CA ALA A 226 17.51 3.34 -3.89
C ALA A 226 18.02 3.26 -2.44
N VAL A 227 17.15 2.86 -1.51
CA VAL A 227 17.52 2.71 -0.10
C VAL A 227 18.52 1.57 0.07
N ALA A 228 18.28 0.40 -0.56
CA ALA A 228 19.16 -0.75 -0.43
C ALA A 228 20.58 -0.47 -0.91
N GLU A 229 20.73 0.15 -2.09
CA GLU A 229 22.05 0.53 -2.62
C GLU A 229 22.72 1.60 -1.76
N GLY A 230 21.97 2.58 -1.27
CA GLY A 230 22.51 3.58 -0.35
C GLY A 230 23.02 3.00 0.97
N VAL A 231 22.26 2.04 1.57
CA VAL A 231 22.69 1.33 2.78
C VAL A 231 23.95 0.52 2.54
N LYS A 232 24.03 -0.21 1.42
CA LYS A 232 25.24 -0.95 1.03
C LYS A 232 26.44 -0.01 0.87
N GLY A 233 26.25 1.13 0.20
CA GLY A 233 27.27 2.15 0.03
C GLY A 233 27.75 2.72 1.36
N LEU A 234 26.84 3.05 2.29
CA LEU A 234 27.20 3.50 3.65
C LEU A 234 28.05 2.45 4.38
N ARG A 235 27.64 1.18 4.35
CA ARG A 235 28.38 0.09 5.01
C ARG A 235 29.75 -0.15 4.36
N ALA A 236 29.85 -0.08 3.03
CA ALA A 236 31.11 -0.19 2.29
C ALA A 236 32.06 0.98 2.62
N ALA A 237 31.54 2.18 2.89
CA ALA A 237 32.31 3.33 3.36
C ALA A 237 32.65 3.28 4.88
N GLY A 238 32.34 2.18 5.57
CA GLY A 238 32.64 2.01 7.01
C GLY A 238 31.68 2.76 7.95
N SER A 239 30.57 3.33 7.44
CA SER A 239 29.61 4.05 8.28
C SER A 239 28.81 3.08 9.14
N ALA A 240 28.79 3.34 10.47
CA ALA A 240 27.93 2.65 11.44
C ALA A 240 26.60 3.36 11.68
N ALA A 241 26.27 4.42 10.92
CA ALA A 241 25.03 5.18 11.09
C ALA A 241 23.81 4.27 11.07
N GLN A 242 22.90 4.48 12.02
CA GLN A 242 21.60 3.81 12.03
C GLN A 242 20.80 4.24 10.81
N VAL A 243 20.26 3.31 10.02
CA VAL A 243 19.40 3.67 8.89
C VAL A 243 17.95 3.40 9.25
N VAL A 244 17.10 4.39 8.98
CA VAL A 244 15.64 4.28 9.09
C VAL A 244 15.03 4.58 7.73
N THR A 245 14.07 3.77 7.29
CA THR A 245 13.28 4.02 6.06
C THR A 245 11.79 3.85 6.33
N LEU A 246 10.96 4.32 5.38
CA LEU A 246 9.52 4.30 5.56
C LEU A 246 8.90 2.93 5.17
N SER A 247 7.67 2.72 5.58
CA SER A 247 6.92 1.46 5.42
C SER A 247 6.68 1.04 3.97
N ASN A 248 6.87 1.95 3.00
CA ASN A 248 6.89 1.56 1.58
C ASN A 248 7.96 0.50 1.28
N ASN A 249 8.95 0.35 2.14
CA ASN A 249 10.02 -0.65 2.07
C ASN A 249 9.83 -1.82 3.05
N ALA A 250 8.69 -1.93 3.73
CA ALA A 250 8.42 -2.97 4.72
C ALA A 250 8.06 -4.32 4.07
N SER A 251 8.93 -4.85 3.21
CA SER A 251 8.73 -6.11 2.48
C SER A 251 9.86 -7.10 2.68
N SER A 252 9.55 -8.38 2.54
CA SER A 252 10.55 -9.45 2.51
C SER A 252 11.52 -9.28 1.33
N GLY A 253 11.01 -8.73 0.21
CA GLY A 253 11.82 -8.40 -0.95
C GLY A 253 12.88 -7.35 -0.66
N PHE A 254 12.55 -6.30 0.11
CA PHE A 254 13.52 -5.30 0.53
C PHE A 254 14.63 -5.88 1.41
N ILE A 255 14.28 -6.77 2.35
CA ILE A 255 15.29 -7.46 3.17
C ILE A 255 16.26 -8.26 2.29
N LYS A 256 15.73 -8.96 1.26
CA LYS A 256 16.57 -9.70 0.30
C LYS A 256 17.48 -8.77 -0.51
N GLN A 257 16.98 -7.61 -0.93
CA GLN A 257 17.77 -6.61 -1.65
C GLN A 257 18.91 -6.05 -0.80
N LEU A 258 18.68 -5.78 0.48
CA LEU A 258 19.72 -5.34 1.42
C LEU A 258 20.81 -6.42 1.62
N GLY A 259 20.43 -7.70 1.57
CA GLY A 259 21.34 -8.82 1.78
C GLY A 259 22.06 -8.74 3.13
N LYS A 260 23.40 -8.83 3.13
CA LYS A 260 24.23 -8.77 4.36
C LYS A 260 24.14 -7.40 5.08
N ALA A 261 23.73 -6.33 4.38
CA ALA A 261 23.60 -4.99 4.96
C ALA A 261 22.24 -4.78 5.66
N SER A 262 21.37 -5.79 5.74
CA SER A 262 20.02 -5.68 6.28
C SER A 262 19.97 -5.54 7.80
N GLY A 263 20.94 -6.13 8.51
CA GLY A 263 20.96 -6.12 9.96
C GLY A 263 20.99 -4.72 10.55
N GLY A 264 20.07 -4.45 11.47
CA GLY A 264 19.97 -3.15 12.15
C GLY A 264 19.22 -2.07 11.37
N VAL A 265 18.81 -2.26 10.10
CA VAL A 265 17.97 -1.29 9.40
C VAL A 265 16.59 -1.23 10.05
N ILE A 266 16.15 -0.02 10.40
CA ILE A 266 14.81 0.24 10.94
C ILE A 266 13.87 0.59 9.79
N VAL A 267 12.65 0.03 9.83
CA VAL A 267 11.58 0.32 8.88
C VAL A 267 10.32 0.70 9.64
N THR A 268 9.73 1.83 9.30
CA THR A 268 8.45 2.23 9.90
C THR A 268 7.34 1.25 9.50
N GLN A 269 6.32 1.15 10.32
CA GLN A 269 5.20 0.24 10.13
C GLN A 269 3.88 0.99 10.26
N VAL A 270 2.94 0.73 9.37
CA VAL A 270 1.61 1.35 9.36
C VAL A 270 0.48 0.37 9.71
N PHE A 271 0.85 -0.84 10.08
CA PHE A 271 -0.03 -1.88 10.61
C PHE A 271 0.66 -2.61 11.77
N PRO A 272 -0.07 -3.34 12.61
CA PRO A 272 0.51 -4.21 13.64
C PRO A 272 1.55 -5.18 13.06
N SER A 273 2.42 -5.72 13.93
CA SER A 273 3.40 -6.72 13.49
C SER A 273 2.69 -7.89 12.81
N GLU A 274 3.23 -8.31 11.67
CA GLU A 274 2.79 -9.49 10.91
C GLU A 274 2.88 -10.80 11.72
N ARG A 275 3.50 -10.72 12.89
CA ARG A 275 3.66 -11.83 13.87
C ARG A 275 2.77 -11.71 15.08
N ALA A 276 2.08 -10.59 15.24
CA ALA A 276 1.18 -10.36 16.36
C ALA A 276 -0.13 -11.17 16.19
N THR A 277 -0.04 -12.49 16.25
CA THR A 277 -1.18 -13.41 16.04
C THR A 277 -2.31 -13.26 17.07
N ALA A 278 -2.06 -12.54 18.18
CA ALA A 278 -3.10 -12.11 19.09
C ALA A 278 -4.01 -11.03 18.49
N GLN A 279 -3.54 -10.27 17.49
CA GLN A 279 -4.35 -9.29 16.76
C GLN A 279 -5.29 -10.01 15.79
N PRO A 280 -6.61 -9.78 15.86
CA PRO A 280 -7.60 -10.49 15.03
C PRO A 280 -7.33 -10.35 13.52
N MET A 281 -6.98 -9.16 13.03
CA MET A 281 -6.65 -8.94 11.62
C MET A 281 -5.45 -9.79 11.16
N VAL A 282 -4.38 -9.84 11.97
CA VAL A 282 -3.18 -10.63 11.64
C VAL A 282 -3.47 -12.13 11.67
N LYS A 283 -4.26 -12.58 12.66
CA LYS A 283 -4.71 -13.97 12.77
C LYS A 283 -5.54 -14.38 11.56
N GLU A 284 -6.49 -13.54 11.13
CA GLU A 284 -7.32 -13.76 9.95
C GLU A 284 -6.45 -13.86 8.70
N ALA A 285 -5.57 -12.89 8.46
CA ALA A 285 -4.67 -12.89 7.32
C ALA A 285 -3.79 -14.13 7.27
N LEU A 286 -3.20 -14.54 8.41
CA LEU A 286 -2.36 -15.72 8.49
C LEU A 286 -3.15 -17.01 8.25
N THR A 287 -4.40 -17.09 8.71
CA THR A 287 -5.27 -18.24 8.47
C THR A 287 -5.55 -18.41 6.97
N LEU A 288 -5.88 -17.32 6.27
CA LEU A 288 -6.11 -17.34 4.83
C LEU A 288 -4.82 -17.62 4.03
N ALA A 289 -3.68 -17.07 4.48
CA ALA A 289 -2.38 -17.35 3.86
C ALA A 289 -2.01 -18.84 3.97
N ARG A 290 -2.20 -19.45 5.14
CA ARG A 290 -1.94 -20.89 5.38
C ARG A 290 -2.82 -21.79 4.53
N ALA A 291 -4.07 -21.43 4.31
CA ALA A 291 -4.95 -22.17 3.41
C ALA A 291 -4.44 -22.20 1.96
N LYS A 292 -3.52 -21.26 1.61
CA LYS A 292 -2.82 -21.21 0.31
C LYS A 292 -1.37 -21.69 0.36
N GLY A 293 -0.96 -22.37 1.45
CA GLY A 293 0.39 -22.88 1.62
C GLY A 293 1.44 -21.85 2.02
N GLN A 294 1.03 -20.62 2.41
CA GLN A 294 1.93 -19.57 2.89
C GLN A 294 1.93 -19.53 4.42
N ASN A 295 3.09 -19.76 5.04
CA ASN A 295 3.20 -19.85 6.50
C ASN A 295 3.60 -18.54 7.18
N GLU A 296 4.00 -17.54 6.42
CA GLU A 296 4.45 -16.24 6.93
C GLU A 296 3.74 -15.12 6.17
N LEU A 297 3.53 -14.01 6.88
CA LEU A 297 3.07 -12.76 6.32
C LEU A 297 4.22 -11.76 6.24
N SER A 298 4.10 -10.73 5.42
CA SER A 298 4.92 -9.53 5.50
C SER A 298 4.06 -8.33 5.87
N PRO A 299 4.67 -7.22 6.35
CA PRO A 299 3.92 -5.99 6.59
C PRO A 299 3.21 -5.46 5.35
N GLN A 300 3.80 -5.61 4.16
CA GLN A 300 3.15 -5.22 2.90
C GLN A 300 1.93 -6.09 2.58
N MET A 301 1.93 -7.37 2.93
CA MET A 301 0.74 -8.21 2.80
C MET A 301 -0.39 -7.71 3.70
N LEU A 302 -0.09 -7.23 4.92
CA LEU A 302 -1.11 -6.66 5.82
C LEU A 302 -1.71 -5.36 5.26
N GLU A 303 -0.92 -4.52 4.58
CA GLU A 303 -1.44 -3.32 3.90
C GLU A 303 -2.46 -3.70 2.81
N GLY A 304 -2.11 -4.69 1.97
CA GLY A 304 -3.01 -5.21 0.95
C GLY A 304 -4.27 -5.85 1.53
N PHE A 305 -4.10 -6.64 2.58
CA PHE A 305 -5.18 -7.31 3.30
C PHE A 305 -6.18 -6.31 3.88
N ALA A 306 -5.70 -5.30 4.62
CA ALA A 306 -6.52 -4.26 5.22
C ALA A 306 -7.27 -3.45 4.15
N SER A 307 -6.59 -3.06 3.07
CA SER A 307 -7.20 -2.31 1.98
C SER A 307 -8.29 -3.12 1.27
N ALA A 308 -8.09 -4.43 1.09
CA ALA A 308 -9.10 -5.30 0.49
C ALA A 308 -10.31 -5.51 1.41
N LYS A 309 -10.12 -5.53 2.74
CA LYS A 309 -11.26 -5.54 3.69
C LYS A 309 -12.13 -4.29 3.52
N VAL A 310 -11.51 -3.11 3.39
CA VAL A 310 -12.26 -1.86 3.13
C VAL A 310 -12.98 -1.89 1.79
N LEU A 311 -12.32 -2.38 0.72
CA LEU A 311 -12.95 -2.55 -0.59
C LEU A 311 -14.19 -3.45 -0.50
N VAL A 312 -14.06 -4.62 0.12
CA VAL A 312 -15.16 -5.60 0.25
C VAL A 312 -16.30 -5.01 1.06
N GLU A 313 -16.02 -4.32 2.15
CA GLU A 313 -17.06 -3.68 2.98
C GLU A 313 -17.78 -2.55 2.21
N ALA A 314 -17.04 -1.75 1.46
CA ALA A 314 -17.63 -0.71 0.61
C ALA A 314 -18.58 -1.31 -0.44
N LEU A 315 -18.19 -2.42 -1.08
CA LEU A 315 -19.01 -3.12 -2.06
C LEU A 315 -20.25 -3.75 -1.41
N ARG A 316 -20.12 -4.34 -0.20
CA ARG A 316 -21.27 -4.90 0.56
C ARG A 316 -22.30 -3.82 0.86
N ARG A 317 -21.85 -2.66 1.36
CA ARG A 317 -22.75 -1.53 1.69
C ARG A 317 -23.34 -0.87 0.45
N ALA A 318 -22.63 -0.86 -0.67
CA ALA A 318 -23.15 -0.36 -1.94
C ALA A 318 -24.31 -1.22 -2.49
N GLY A 319 -24.45 -2.46 -2.00
CA GLY A 319 -25.49 -3.40 -2.42
C GLY A 319 -25.23 -4.05 -3.77
N PRO A 320 -26.17 -4.87 -4.26
CA PRO A 320 -26.00 -5.56 -5.54
C PRO A 320 -25.91 -4.56 -6.71
N LYS A 321 -25.15 -4.96 -7.75
CA LYS A 321 -24.82 -4.13 -8.92
C LYS A 321 -24.27 -2.77 -8.47
N PRO A 322 -23.10 -2.75 -7.78
CA PRO A 322 -22.53 -1.53 -7.24
C PRO A 322 -22.15 -0.57 -8.37
N THR A 323 -22.59 0.68 -8.26
CA THR A 323 -22.16 1.77 -9.14
C THR A 323 -21.11 2.61 -8.44
N ARG A 324 -20.31 3.39 -9.19
CA ARG A 324 -19.31 4.33 -8.66
C ARG A 324 -19.90 5.22 -7.56
N ALA A 325 -21.06 5.83 -7.83
CA ALA A 325 -21.73 6.70 -6.86
C ALA A 325 -22.19 5.96 -5.59
N LYS A 326 -22.71 4.73 -5.71
CA LYS A 326 -23.08 3.92 -4.55
C LYS A 326 -21.88 3.55 -3.69
N ILE A 327 -20.73 3.24 -4.33
CA ILE A 327 -19.49 2.92 -3.60
C ILE A 327 -18.97 4.14 -2.85
N VAL A 328 -18.94 5.32 -3.50
CA VAL A 328 -18.55 6.58 -2.84
C VAL A 328 -19.47 6.86 -1.64
N ALA A 329 -20.79 6.78 -1.81
CA ALA A 329 -21.74 7.00 -0.72
C ALA A 329 -21.57 5.99 0.42
N ALA A 330 -21.28 4.73 0.11
CA ALA A 330 -21.02 3.69 1.10
C ALA A 330 -19.74 3.99 1.91
N LEU A 331 -18.69 4.49 1.25
CA LEU A 331 -17.45 4.89 1.89
C LEU A 331 -17.63 6.15 2.72
N ASP A 332 -18.26 7.21 2.21
CA ASP A 332 -18.56 8.44 2.96
C ASP A 332 -19.37 8.16 4.24
N GLY A 333 -20.17 7.11 4.22
CA GLY A 333 -20.95 6.63 5.35
C GLY A 333 -20.25 5.61 6.26
N LEU A 334 -18.99 5.24 5.97
CA LEU A 334 -18.29 4.21 6.74
C LEU A 334 -17.86 4.74 8.12
N ARG A 335 -18.40 4.14 9.18
CA ARG A 335 -18.10 4.48 10.57
C ARG A 335 -17.77 3.23 11.36
N ASN A 336 -16.77 3.35 12.24
CA ASN A 336 -16.37 2.31 13.20
C ASN A 336 -16.19 0.93 12.55
N TYR A 337 -15.62 0.92 11.33
CA TYR A 337 -15.31 -0.33 10.67
C TYR A 337 -13.99 -0.88 11.19
N ASP A 338 -14.05 -1.80 12.14
CA ASP A 338 -12.89 -2.47 12.70
C ASP A 338 -12.29 -3.45 11.69
N LEU A 339 -11.06 -3.17 11.26
CA LEU A 339 -10.28 -4.10 10.43
C LEU A 339 -9.90 -5.37 11.18
N GLY A 340 -10.00 -5.33 12.50
CA GLY A 340 -9.71 -6.40 13.46
C GLY A 340 -8.68 -5.98 14.49
N GLY A 341 -9.15 -5.81 15.76
CA GLY A 341 -8.31 -5.49 16.91
C GLY A 341 -8.16 -4.00 17.22
N GLY A 342 -9.19 -3.21 16.95
CA GLY A 342 -9.25 -1.78 17.26
C GLY A 342 -8.55 -0.92 16.21
N LEU A 343 -8.45 -1.40 14.97
CA LEU A 343 -7.99 -0.64 13.81
C LEU A 343 -9.20 -0.13 13.04
N ASP A 344 -9.82 0.93 13.55
CA ASP A 344 -11.08 1.44 13.02
C ASP A 344 -10.89 2.37 11.82
N ILE A 345 -11.64 2.12 10.75
CA ILE A 345 -11.77 3.02 9.61
C ILE A 345 -13.03 3.86 9.81
N ASN A 346 -12.84 5.18 9.72
CA ASN A 346 -13.91 6.17 9.80
C ASN A 346 -13.74 7.17 8.67
N TYR A 347 -14.71 7.22 7.75
CA TYR A 347 -14.72 8.23 6.70
C TYR A 347 -15.91 9.19 6.86
N SER A 348 -15.79 10.37 6.30
CA SER A 348 -16.87 11.34 6.18
C SER A 348 -16.66 12.17 4.91
N ALA A 349 -17.64 12.94 4.49
CA ALA A 349 -17.48 13.85 3.35
C ALA A 349 -16.33 14.85 3.50
N THR A 350 -15.79 15.05 4.71
CA THR A 350 -14.70 15.98 5.04
C THR A 350 -13.42 15.30 5.52
N ASP A 351 -13.40 13.96 5.63
CA ASP A 351 -12.23 13.21 6.05
C ASP A 351 -12.25 11.79 5.47
N HIS A 352 -11.31 11.50 4.58
CA HIS A 352 -11.07 10.18 3.98
C HIS A 352 -9.73 9.58 4.44
N SER A 353 -9.26 9.99 5.61
CA SER A 353 -8.04 9.45 6.21
C SER A 353 -8.26 8.02 6.73
N GLY A 354 -7.22 7.19 6.61
CA GLY A 354 -7.21 5.83 7.15
C GLY A 354 -6.89 5.79 8.64
N ILE A 355 -6.29 4.66 9.06
CA ILE A 355 -5.83 4.51 10.43
C ILE A 355 -4.64 5.44 10.74
N ASP A 356 -4.56 5.95 11.98
CA ASP A 356 -3.40 6.71 12.47
C ASP A 356 -2.47 5.81 13.29
N PHE A 357 -1.97 4.73 12.65
CA PHE A 357 -1.04 3.81 13.27
C PHE A 357 0.35 3.99 12.66
N ALA A 358 1.34 4.28 13.49
CA ALA A 358 2.75 4.32 13.10
C ALA A 358 3.62 3.70 14.20
N ASP A 359 4.44 2.73 13.83
CA ASP A 359 5.38 2.04 14.71
C ASP A 359 6.69 1.77 13.96
N LEU A 360 7.64 1.08 14.56
CA LEU A 360 8.94 0.77 13.97
C LEU A 360 9.26 -0.72 14.15
N SER A 361 9.96 -1.27 13.17
CA SER A 361 10.59 -2.58 13.26
C SER A 361 12.06 -2.46 12.89
N ILE A 362 12.90 -3.26 13.55
CA ILE A 362 14.30 -3.42 13.16
C ILE A 362 14.46 -4.73 12.38
N ILE A 363 15.27 -4.73 11.33
CA ILE A 363 15.61 -5.96 10.62
C ILE A 363 16.71 -6.70 11.40
N SER A 364 16.41 -7.91 11.82
CA SER A 364 17.35 -8.83 12.48
C SER A 364 17.08 -10.25 12.03
N ASP A 365 18.13 -11.01 11.73
CA ASP A 365 18.05 -12.40 11.25
C ASP A 365 17.14 -12.57 10.03
N GLY A 366 17.19 -11.61 9.09
CA GLY A 366 16.40 -11.63 7.86
C GLY A 366 14.91 -11.39 8.07
N ARG A 367 14.49 -10.77 9.19
CA ARG A 367 13.08 -10.58 9.58
C ARG A 367 12.87 -9.23 10.26
N PHE A 368 11.64 -8.70 10.14
CA PHE A 368 11.22 -7.56 10.96
C PHE A 368 10.96 -8.00 12.40
N LYS A 369 11.56 -7.30 13.36
CA LYS A 369 11.36 -7.50 14.80
C LYS A 369 10.95 -6.18 15.45
N ARG A 370 10.09 -6.25 16.44
CA ARG A 370 9.68 -5.14 17.30
C ARG A 370 10.09 -5.38 18.73
#